data_ad71613dd6251cdc07a2b3b3a37ca6a3
#
_entry.id   ad71613dd6251cdc07a2b3b3a37ca6a3
#
_cell.length_a   1.000
_cell.length_b   1.000
_cell.length_c   1.000
_cell.angle_alpha   90.00
_cell.angle_beta   90.00
_cell.angle_gamma   90.00
#
_symmetry.space_group_name_H-M   'P 1'
#
loop_
_entity.id
_entity.type
_entity.pdbx_description
1 polymer ?
#
loop_
_entity_poly.entity_id
_entity_poly.type
_entity_poly.pdbx_seq_one_letter_code
_entity_poly.pdbx_strand_id
1 'polypeptide(L)' 'MISNKIKELQKLYSWNQFYQDRKMKGEMKKCQSDIHSLKLVINELKNKKK' A
#
# COMPACT_ATOMS: atom_id res chain seq x y z
N MET A 1 -13.34 6.86 -1.34
CA MET A 1 -13.00 7.79 -0.26
C MET A 1 -11.58 7.58 0.20
N ILE A 2 -10.93 8.66 0.60
CA ILE A 2 -9.52 8.57 0.95
C ILE A 2 -9.29 7.72 2.20
N SER A 3 -10.22 7.72 3.14
CA SER A 3 -10.05 6.91 4.34
C SER A 3 -10.04 5.42 4.02
N ASN A 4 -10.83 5.00 3.04
CA ASN A 4 -10.80 3.60 2.60
C ASN A 4 -9.46 3.25 1.99
N LYS A 5 -8.89 4.19 1.23
CA LYS A 5 -7.58 3.96 0.64
C LYS A 5 -6.51 3.83 1.70
N ILE A 6 -6.59 4.64 2.74
CA ILE A 6 -5.63 4.57 3.82
C ILE A 6 -5.73 3.23 4.56
N LYS A 7 -6.94 2.74 4.76
CA LYS A 7 -7.14 1.44 5.39
C LYS A 7 -6.54 0.33 4.54
N GLU A 8 -6.73 0.41 3.23
CA GLU A 8 -6.15 -0.57 2.33
C GLU A 8 -4.62 -0.53 2.40
N LEU A 9 -4.07 0.68 2.48
CA LEU A 9 -2.62 0.82 2.60
C LEU A 9 -2.10 0.16 3.86
N GLN A 10 -2.80 0.34 4.97
CA GLN A 10 -2.41 -0.28 6.22
C GLN A 10 -2.46 -1.81 6.12
N LYS A 11 -3.45 -2.34 5.44
CA LYS A 11 -3.52 -3.79 5.21
C LYS A 11 -2.32 -4.26 4.41
N LEU A 12 -1.96 -3.51 3.38
CA LEU A 12 -0.82 -3.88 2.56
C LEU A 12 0.48 -3.88 3.37
N TYR A 13 0.64 -2.92 4.26
CA TYR A 13 1.80 -2.89 5.13
C TYR A 13 1.86 -4.15 6.00
N SER A 14 0.74 -4.56 6.54
CA SER A 14 0.67 -5.77 7.36
C SER A 14 1.06 -7.00 6.53
N TRP A 15 0.51 -7.11 5.32
CA TRP A 15 0.84 -8.23 4.46
C TRP A 15 2.30 -8.21 4.06
N ASN A 16 2.84 -7.03 3.81
CA ASN A 16 4.25 -6.90 3.46
C ASN A 16 5.13 -7.41 4.59
N GLN A 17 4.80 -7.07 5.82
CA GLN A 17 5.52 -7.56 6.98
C GLN A 17 5.44 -9.08 7.07
N PHE A 18 4.26 -9.63 6.85
CA PHE A 18 4.05 -11.07 6.87
C PHE A 18 4.94 -11.77 5.84
N TYR A 19 4.95 -11.24 4.63
CA TYR A 19 5.75 -11.83 3.56
C TYR A 19 7.24 -11.70 3.85
N GLN A 20 7.63 -10.59 4.44
CA GLN A 20 9.02 -10.37 4.79
C GLN A 20 9.49 -11.37 5.84
N ASP A 21 8.65 -11.62 6.84
CA ASP A 21 8.97 -12.59 7.87
C ASP A 21 9.15 -13.98 7.28
N ARG A 22 8.36 -14.29 6.28
CA ARG A 22 8.40 -15.61 5.65
C ARG A 22 9.37 -15.66 4.47
N LYS A 23 10.01 -14.56 4.19
CA LYS A 23 11.00 -14.46 3.10
C LYS A 23 10.38 -14.81 1.74
N MET A 24 9.14 -14.42 1.55
CA MET A 24 8.42 -14.65 0.30
C MET A 24 8.67 -13.48 -0.64
N LYS A 25 9.81 -13.49 -1.29
CA LYS A 25 10.26 -12.34 -2.09
C LYS A 25 9.31 -12.00 -3.23
N GLY A 26 8.78 -13.02 -3.91
CA GLY A 26 7.86 -12.77 -5.01
C GLY A 26 6.62 -12.02 -4.57
N GLU A 27 6.01 -12.52 -3.50
CA GLU A 27 4.80 -11.89 -2.97
C GLU A 27 5.11 -10.50 -2.41
N MET A 28 6.29 -10.38 -1.78
CA MET A 28 6.68 -9.11 -1.22
C MET A 28 6.82 -8.04 -2.30
N LYS A 29 7.39 -8.40 -3.43
CA LYS A 29 7.54 -7.47 -4.54
C LYS A 29 6.19 -6.97 -5.03
N LYS A 30 5.24 -7.89 -5.17
CA LYS A 30 3.89 -7.51 -5.59
C LYS A 30 3.26 -6.57 -4.60
N CYS A 31 3.39 -6.89 -3.32
CA CYS A 31 2.82 -6.07 -2.27
C CYS A 31 3.44 -4.67 -2.27
N GLN A 32 4.74 -4.58 -2.44
CA GLN A 32 5.42 -3.30 -2.49
C GLN A 32 4.95 -2.46 -3.66
N SER A 33 4.73 -3.10 -4.80
CA SER A 33 4.22 -2.40 -5.98
C SER A 33 2.83 -1.83 -5.68
N ASP A 34 1.98 -2.62 -5.05
CA ASP A 34 0.66 -2.16 -4.69
C ASP A 34 0.72 -1.00 -3.70
N ILE A 35 1.61 -1.10 -2.72
CA ILE A 35 1.79 -0.02 -1.75
C ILE A 35 2.19 1.25 -2.45
N HIS A 36 3.13 1.15 -3.37
CA HIS A 36 3.61 2.32 -4.10
C HIS A 36 2.48 2.98 -4.88
N SER A 37 1.72 2.17 -5.64
CA SER A 37 0.61 2.68 -6.41
C SER A 37 -0.43 3.35 -5.53
N LEU A 38 -0.75 2.72 -4.42
CA LEU A 38 -1.77 3.25 -3.52
C LEU A 38 -1.31 4.56 -2.88
N LYS A 39 -0.03 4.65 -2.56
CA LYS A 39 0.52 5.89 -2.03
C LYS A 39 0.37 7.03 -3.03
N LEU A 40 0.64 6.74 -4.30
CA LEU A 40 0.50 7.76 -5.34
C LEU A 40 -0.95 8.21 -5.46
N VAL A 41 -1.88 7.26 -5.42
CA VAL A 41 -3.30 7.60 -5.51
C VAL A 41 -3.72 8.48 -4.35
N ILE A 42 -3.32 8.12 -3.14
CA ILE A 42 -3.67 8.89 -1.96
C ILE A 42 -3.08 10.28 -2.05
N ASN A 43 -1.84 10.38 -2.49
CA ASN A 43 -1.18 11.67 -2.61
C ASN A 43 -1.92 12.56 -3.61
N GLU A 44 -2.35 12.00 -4.73
CA GLU A 44 -3.11 12.75 -5.73
C GLU A 44 -4.43 13.24 -5.17
N LEU A 45 -5.11 12.39 -4.42
CA LEU A 45 -6.38 12.77 -3.82
C LEU A 45 -6.21 13.93 -2.86
N LYS A 46 -5.12 13.91 -2.11
CA LYS A 46 -4.84 15.02 -1.20
C LYS A 46 -4.53 16.30 -1.96
N ASN A 47 -3.78 16.19 -3.02
CA ASN A 47 -3.36 17.37 -3.77
C ASN A 47 -4.51 17.98 -4.55
N LYS A 48 -5.47 17.18 -4.96
CA LYS A 48 -6.62 17.69 -5.69
C LYS A 48 -7.52 18.54 -4.83
N LYS A 49 -7.37 18.43 -3.56
CA LYS A 49 -8.17 19.22 -2.65
C LYS A 49 -7.69 20.66 -2.64
N LYS A 50 -8.59 21.55 -2.91
CA LYS A 50 -8.21 22.96 -2.99
C LYS A 50 -8.97 23.74 -1.96
#